data_ce3e32f186a4258b6916a0d562b915de
#
_entry.id   ce3e32f186a4258b6916a0d562b915de
#
_cell.length_a   1.000
_cell.length_b   1.000
_cell.length_c   1.000
_cell.angle_alpha   90.00
_cell.angle_beta   90.00
_cell.angle_gamma   90.00
#
_symmetry.space_group_name_H-M   'P 1'
#
loop_
_entity.id
_entity.type
_entity.pdbx_description
1 polymer ?
#
loop_
_entity_poly.entity_id
_entity_poly.type
_entity_poly.pdbx_seq_one_letter_code
_entity_poly.pdbx_strand_id
1 'polypeptide(L)'
;MFKNHLLHGLTAGVLSGVACYVFYILLKDEFMYDFSEIISSMNLFGACIFGCLLASLGYYASLKVLPNKYGEIVFNLVFSILIFASLISPMLHKLPLDFDEYLTVIFPTYAMTMHFFPALIWYTVKPLFVK
;
A
#
# COMPACT_ATOMS: atom_id res chain seq x y z
N MET A 1 12.35 -14.99 -14.66
CA MET A 1 12.49 -14.36 -13.33
C MET A 1 11.93 -12.94 -13.29
N PHE A 2 12.53 -11.94 -13.93
CA PHE A 2 12.06 -10.54 -13.89
C PHE A 2 10.57 -10.38 -14.22
N LYS A 3 10.07 -11.01 -15.28
CA LYS A 3 8.66 -10.96 -15.68
C LYS A 3 7.70 -11.40 -14.57
N ASN A 4 8.08 -12.43 -13.79
CA ASN A 4 7.23 -12.91 -12.69
C ASN A 4 7.15 -11.90 -11.55
N HIS A 5 8.25 -11.20 -11.23
CA HIS A 5 8.24 -10.14 -10.23
C HIS A 5 7.41 -8.94 -10.68
N LEU A 6 7.45 -8.60 -11.97
CA LEU A 6 6.62 -7.54 -12.52
C LEU A 6 5.12 -7.90 -12.46
N LEU A 7 4.76 -9.13 -12.86
CA LEU A 7 3.39 -9.62 -12.76
C LEU A 7 2.91 -9.69 -11.31
N HIS A 8 3.79 -10.11 -10.38
CA HIS A 8 3.51 -10.10 -8.96
C HIS A 8 3.14 -8.69 -8.48
N GLY A 9 4.00 -7.70 -8.75
CA GLY A 9 3.76 -6.31 -8.34
C GLY A 9 2.47 -5.74 -8.93
N LEU A 10 2.21 -6.00 -10.22
CA LEU A 10 1.00 -5.53 -10.89
C LEU A 10 -0.26 -6.17 -10.30
N THR A 11 -0.28 -7.49 -10.12
CA THR A 11 -1.41 -8.22 -9.54
C THR A 11 -1.67 -7.77 -8.11
N ALA A 12 -0.62 -7.68 -7.28
CA ALA A 12 -0.73 -7.20 -5.92
C ALA A 12 -1.26 -5.76 -5.87
N GLY A 13 -0.79 -4.90 -6.77
CA GLY A 13 -1.21 -3.51 -6.84
C GLY A 13 -2.69 -3.33 -7.21
N VAL A 14 -3.16 -4.08 -8.21
CA VAL A 14 -4.58 -4.06 -8.62
C VAL A 14 -5.48 -4.58 -7.50
N LEU A 15 -5.14 -5.73 -6.90
CA LEU A 15 -5.92 -6.29 -5.79
C LEU A 15 -5.93 -5.35 -4.56
N SER A 16 -4.81 -4.69 -4.29
CA SER A 16 -4.73 -3.68 -3.22
C SER A 16 -5.58 -2.47 -3.50
N GLY A 17 -5.58 -2.00 -4.75
CA GLY A 17 -6.45 -0.90 -5.18
C GLY A 17 -7.93 -1.24 -4.99
N VAL A 18 -8.33 -2.47 -5.34
CA VAL A 18 -9.70 -2.96 -5.11
C VAL A 18 -10.03 -3.01 -3.62
N ALA A 19 -9.13 -3.55 -2.77
CA ALA A 19 -9.34 -3.62 -1.33
C ALA A 19 -9.46 -2.23 -0.70
N CYS A 20 -8.58 -1.31 -1.07
CA CYS A 20 -8.65 0.09 -0.63
C CYS A 20 -9.94 0.78 -1.09
N TYR A 21 -10.38 0.52 -2.31
CA TYR A 21 -11.60 1.11 -2.85
C TYR A 21 -12.85 0.57 -2.14
N VAL A 22 -12.92 -0.74 -1.88
CA VAL A 22 -14.00 -1.34 -1.08
C VAL A 22 -14.03 -0.73 0.33
N PHE A 23 -12.88 -0.59 0.97
CA PHE A 23 -12.78 0.05 2.28
C PHE A 23 -13.24 1.52 2.25
N TYR A 24 -12.88 2.26 1.20
CA TYR A 24 -13.34 3.63 0.99
C TYR A 24 -14.88 3.70 0.87
N ILE A 25 -15.51 2.81 0.05
CA ILE A 25 -16.96 2.78 -0.10
C ILE A 25 -17.64 2.46 1.23
N LEU A 26 -17.15 1.47 1.97
CA LEU A 26 -17.70 1.10 3.28
C LEU A 26 -17.68 2.28 4.26
N LEU A 27 -16.59 3.04 4.31
CA LEU A 27 -16.50 4.22 5.17
C LEU A 27 -17.45 5.32 4.73
N LYS A 28 -17.60 5.53 3.42
CA LYS A 28 -18.50 6.54 2.88
C LYS A 28 -19.96 6.19 3.12
N ASP A 29 -20.38 4.96 2.83
CA ASP A 29 -21.79 4.57 2.81
C ASP A 29 -22.31 4.22 4.22
N GLU A 30 -21.47 3.56 5.05
CA GLU A 30 -21.89 3.11 6.39
C GLU A 30 -21.58 4.15 7.49
N PHE A 31 -20.50 4.90 7.35
CA PHE A 31 -20.05 5.84 8.38
C PHE A 31 -20.14 7.30 7.96
N MET A 32 -20.60 7.58 6.74
CA MET A 32 -20.75 8.94 6.19
C MET A 32 -19.42 9.72 6.09
N TYR A 33 -18.27 9.03 6.04
CA TYR A 33 -16.94 9.64 5.89
C TYR A 33 -16.56 9.74 4.43
N ASP A 34 -16.78 10.90 3.82
CA ASP A 34 -16.43 11.15 2.43
C ASP A 34 -15.08 11.87 2.31
N PHE A 35 -14.06 11.14 1.84
CA PHE A 35 -12.74 11.67 1.56
C PHE A 35 -12.48 11.88 0.05
N SER A 36 -13.52 11.92 -0.78
CA SER A 36 -13.39 12.00 -2.23
C SER A 36 -12.69 13.28 -2.71
N GLU A 37 -12.79 14.36 -1.95
CA GLU A 37 -12.10 15.63 -2.25
C GLU A 37 -10.60 15.58 -1.97
N ILE A 38 -10.17 14.65 -1.11
CA ILE A 38 -8.77 14.51 -0.70
C ILE A 38 -8.06 13.45 -1.55
N ILE A 39 -8.72 12.30 -1.77
CA ILE A 39 -8.14 11.15 -2.48
C ILE A 39 -9.12 10.70 -3.55
N SER A 40 -8.76 10.91 -4.83
CA SER A 40 -9.52 10.35 -5.94
C SER A 40 -9.26 8.84 -6.07
N SER A 41 -10.25 8.11 -6.59
CA SER A 41 -10.12 6.67 -6.85
C SER A 41 -8.94 6.35 -7.78
N MET A 42 -8.67 7.20 -8.79
CA MET A 42 -7.52 7.06 -9.69
C MET A 42 -6.18 7.14 -8.93
N ASN A 43 -6.04 8.11 -8.04
CA ASN A 43 -4.83 8.27 -7.23
C ASN A 43 -4.64 7.09 -6.27
N LEU A 44 -5.72 6.57 -5.72
CA LEU A 44 -5.71 5.41 -4.84
C LEU A 44 -5.18 4.16 -5.55
N PHE A 45 -5.75 3.82 -6.72
CA PHE A 45 -5.27 2.70 -7.54
C PHE A 45 -3.83 2.92 -8.02
N GLY A 46 -3.53 4.13 -8.49
CA GLY A 46 -2.17 4.48 -8.94
C GLY A 46 -1.12 4.30 -7.85
N ALA A 47 -1.40 4.75 -6.63
CA ALA A 47 -0.51 4.59 -5.49
C ALA A 47 -0.31 3.12 -5.10
N CYS A 48 -1.37 2.31 -5.08
CA CYS A 48 -1.30 0.88 -4.79
C CYS A 48 -0.47 0.13 -5.84
N ILE A 49 -0.71 0.37 -7.12
CA ILE A 49 0.03 -0.26 -8.22
C ILE A 49 1.50 0.14 -8.17
N PHE A 50 1.78 1.43 -8.05
CA PHE A 50 3.15 1.95 -7.99
C PHE A 50 3.92 1.39 -6.78
N GLY A 51 3.33 1.40 -5.59
CA GLY A 51 3.93 0.86 -4.38
C GLY A 51 4.25 -0.63 -4.48
N CYS A 52 3.32 -1.45 -4.99
CA CYS A 52 3.52 -2.88 -5.16
C CYS A 52 4.55 -3.21 -6.26
N LEU A 53 4.62 -2.41 -7.34
CA LEU A 53 5.64 -2.55 -8.36
C LEU A 53 7.04 -2.22 -7.80
N LEU A 54 7.17 -1.13 -7.04
CA LEU A 54 8.43 -0.79 -6.37
C LEU A 54 8.87 -1.89 -5.39
N ALA A 55 7.96 -2.44 -4.60
CA ALA A 55 8.25 -3.55 -3.70
C ALA A 55 8.74 -4.79 -4.46
N SER A 56 8.11 -5.13 -5.58
CA SER A 56 8.52 -6.28 -6.41
C SER A 56 9.87 -6.06 -7.10
N LEU A 57 10.17 -4.84 -7.53
CA LEU A 57 11.47 -4.48 -8.09
C LEU A 57 12.57 -4.51 -7.02
N GLY A 58 12.28 -3.98 -5.83
CA GLY A 58 13.19 -4.03 -4.68
C GLY A 58 13.50 -5.47 -4.26
N TYR A 59 12.47 -6.32 -4.21
CA TYR A 59 12.64 -7.75 -3.93
C TYR A 59 13.53 -8.44 -4.99
N TYR A 60 13.25 -8.22 -6.27
CA TYR A 60 14.07 -8.74 -7.36
C TYR A 60 15.53 -8.28 -7.25
N ALA A 61 15.76 -6.99 -6.96
CA ALA A 61 17.09 -6.44 -6.80
C ALA A 61 17.83 -7.06 -5.61
N SER A 62 17.17 -7.24 -4.47
CA SER A 62 17.77 -7.85 -3.28
C SER A 62 18.21 -9.30 -3.52
N LEU A 63 17.43 -10.08 -4.28
CA LEU A 63 17.78 -11.45 -4.67
C LEU A 63 18.95 -11.51 -5.68
N LYS A 64 19.18 -10.42 -6.43
CA LYS A 64 20.30 -10.32 -7.37
C LYS A 64 21.61 -9.96 -6.68
N VAL A 65 21.54 -9.11 -5.67
CA VAL A 65 22.72 -8.58 -4.96
C VAL A 65 23.16 -9.51 -3.84
N LEU A 66 22.24 -10.18 -3.18
CA LEU A 66 22.52 -11.05 -2.04
C LEU A 66 22.19 -12.52 -2.39
N PRO A 67 22.87 -13.52 -1.76
CA PRO A 67 22.45 -14.91 -1.86
C PRO A 67 20.97 -15.07 -1.52
N ASN A 68 20.25 -15.90 -2.28
CA ASN A 68 18.77 -15.98 -2.26
C ASN A 68 18.14 -15.93 -0.86
N LYS A 69 18.65 -16.71 0.08
CA LYS A 69 18.13 -16.76 1.44
C LYS A 69 18.28 -15.43 2.19
N TYR A 70 19.45 -14.81 2.10
CA TYR A 70 19.74 -13.53 2.77
C TYR A 70 19.05 -12.37 2.06
N GLY A 71 18.95 -12.41 0.73
CA GLY A 71 18.25 -11.38 -0.05
C GLY A 71 16.78 -11.29 0.33
N GLU A 72 16.11 -12.42 0.55
CA GLU A 72 14.72 -12.45 1.01
C GLU A 72 14.56 -11.91 2.43
N ILE A 73 15.41 -12.34 3.37
CA ILE A 73 15.34 -11.90 4.77
C ILE A 73 15.59 -10.39 4.87
N VAL A 74 16.64 -9.90 4.22
CA VAL A 74 16.99 -8.47 4.23
C VAL A 74 15.90 -7.64 3.59
N PHE A 75 15.35 -8.08 2.45
CA PHE A 75 14.24 -7.37 1.83
C PHE A 75 13.03 -7.31 2.75
N ASN A 76 12.61 -8.42 3.33
CA ASN A 76 11.43 -8.47 4.19
C ASN A 76 11.59 -7.55 5.42
N LEU A 77 12.80 -7.52 6.01
CA LEU A 77 13.10 -6.64 7.14
C LEU A 77 13.02 -5.16 6.73
N VAL A 78 13.73 -4.78 5.66
CA VAL A 78 13.75 -3.39 5.15
C VAL A 78 12.34 -2.98 4.71
N PHE A 79 11.62 -3.82 4.00
CA PHE A 79 10.27 -3.53 3.53
C PHE A 79 9.29 -3.33 4.70
N SER A 80 9.37 -4.16 5.75
CA SER A 80 8.55 -3.99 6.95
C SER A 80 8.87 -2.65 7.65
N ILE A 81 10.14 -2.29 7.79
CA ILE A 81 10.53 -0.99 8.34
C ILE A 81 9.97 0.16 7.51
N LEU A 82 10.06 0.07 6.17
CA LEU A 82 9.53 1.09 5.26
C LEU A 82 8.01 1.23 5.36
N ILE A 83 7.28 0.11 5.52
CA ILE A 83 5.83 0.16 5.74
C ILE A 83 5.51 0.94 7.01
N PHE A 84 6.14 0.62 8.14
CA PHE A 84 5.92 1.36 9.38
C PHE A 84 6.35 2.83 9.26
N ALA A 85 7.47 3.11 8.63
CA ALA A 85 7.92 4.48 8.40
C ALA A 85 6.93 5.27 7.53
N SER A 86 6.29 4.63 6.55
CA SER A 86 5.30 5.27 5.68
C SER A 86 4.04 5.72 6.41
N LEU A 87 3.75 5.15 7.58
CA LEU A 87 2.59 5.54 8.41
C LEU A 87 2.80 6.90 9.10
N ILE A 88 4.04 7.35 9.23
CA ILE A 88 4.35 8.65 9.86
C ILE A 88 3.72 9.79 9.06
N SER A 89 3.78 9.73 7.73
CA SER A 89 3.22 10.77 6.87
C SER A 89 1.72 11.01 7.09
N PRO A 90 0.83 10.00 6.99
CA PRO A 90 -0.59 10.20 7.27
C PRO A 90 -0.89 10.55 8.72
N MET A 91 -0.09 10.11 9.69
CA MET A 91 -0.26 10.49 11.10
C MET A 91 0.00 11.97 11.36
N LEU A 92 0.93 12.57 10.61
CA LEU A 92 1.29 13.98 10.74
C LEU A 92 0.50 14.89 9.80
N HIS A 93 -0.23 14.31 8.85
CA HIS A 93 -0.98 15.09 7.87
C HIS A 93 -2.23 15.69 8.51
N LYS A 94 -2.31 17.02 8.48
CA LYS A 94 -3.48 17.78 8.89
C LYS A 94 -4.26 18.19 7.65
N LEU A 95 -5.55 17.92 7.64
CA LEU A 95 -6.44 18.44 6.60
C LEU A 95 -6.55 19.97 6.69
N PRO A 96 -6.84 20.66 5.57
CA PRO A 96 -7.15 22.09 5.58
C PRO A 96 -8.27 22.42 6.56
N LEU A 97 -8.26 23.66 7.08
CA LEU A 97 -9.22 24.13 8.08
C LEU A 97 -10.69 24.16 7.58
N ASP A 98 -10.88 24.08 6.28
CA ASP A 98 -12.19 24.08 5.63
C ASP A 98 -12.90 22.72 5.72
N PHE A 99 -12.19 21.67 6.15
CA PHE A 99 -12.79 20.35 6.35
C PHE A 99 -13.44 20.25 7.72
N ASP A 100 -14.49 19.45 7.79
CA ASP A 100 -15.17 19.11 9.03
C ASP A 100 -14.16 18.57 10.05
N GLU A 101 -14.20 19.10 11.27
CA GLU A 101 -13.33 18.72 12.38
C GLU A 101 -13.32 17.20 12.59
N TYR A 102 -14.48 16.57 12.42
CA TYR A 102 -14.66 15.13 12.56
C TYR A 102 -13.88 14.31 11.51
N LEU A 103 -13.91 14.75 10.26
CA LEU A 103 -13.14 14.13 9.17
C LEU A 103 -11.64 14.30 9.41
N THR A 104 -11.21 15.41 9.95
CA THR A 104 -9.81 15.71 10.28
C THR A 104 -9.27 14.73 11.32
N VAL A 105 -10.07 14.35 12.32
CA VAL A 105 -9.68 13.40 13.37
C VAL A 105 -9.59 11.97 12.83
N ILE A 106 -10.47 11.58 11.90
CA ILE A 106 -10.56 10.20 11.39
C ILE A 106 -9.61 9.94 10.22
N PHE A 107 -9.26 10.98 9.46
CA PHE A 107 -8.42 10.84 8.27
C PHE A 107 -7.09 10.11 8.51
N PRO A 108 -6.31 10.36 9.58
CA PRO A 108 -5.09 9.60 9.84
C PRO A 108 -5.33 8.10 9.94
N THR A 109 -6.38 7.68 10.67
CA THR A 109 -6.73 6.26 10.83
C THR A 109 -7.09 5.62 9.49
N TYR A 110 -7.88 6.32 8.68
CA TYR A 110 -8.24 5.90 7.34
C TYR A 110 -6.99 5.73 6.45
N ALA A 111 -6.15 6.74 6.38
CA ALA A 111 -4.95 6.74 5.56
C ALA A 111 -3.94 5.68 6.02
N MET A 112 -3.76 5.49 7.33
CA MET A 112 -2.90 4.43 7.88
C MET A 112 -3.40 3.03 7.48
N THR A 113 -4.69 2.77 7.61
CA THR A 113 -5.28 1.48 7.22
C THR A 113 -5.02 1.18 5.74
N MET A 114 -5.17 2.17 4.88
CA MET A 114 -4.90 2.01 3.45
C MET A 114 -3.43 1.72 3.11
N HIS A 115 -2.48 2.15 3.93
CA HIS A 115 -1.07 1.83 3.73
C HIS A 115 -0.74 0.35 4.01
N PHE A 116 -1.55 -0.34 4.82
CA PHE A 116 -1.34 -1.76 5.11
C PHE A 116 -1.82 -2.68 3.98
N PHE A 117 -2.89 -2.34 3.26
CA PHE A 117 -3.44 -3.22 2.23
C PHE A 117 -2.42 -3.61 1.15
N PRO A 118 -1.67 -2.68 0.54
CA PRO A 118 -0.67 -3.04 -0.46
C PRO A 118 0.38 -4.01 0.06
N ALA A 119 0.86 -3.80 1.29
CA ALA A 119 1.86 -4.65 1.89
C ALA A 119 1.35 -6.06 2.18
N LEU A 120 0.17 -6.18 2.83
CA LEU A 120 -0.44 -7.46 3.17
C LEU A 120 -0.76 -8.27 1.92
N ILE A 121 -1.34 -7.64 0.90
CA ILE A 121 -1.71 -8.32 -0.33
C ILE A 121 -0.44 -8.70 -1.11
N TRP A 122 0.57 -7.84 -1.15
CA TRP A 122 1.85 -8.14 -1.79
C TRP A 122 2.50 -9.39 -1.18
N TYR A 123 2.57 -9.51 0.15
CA TYR A 123 3.08 -10.71 0.82
C TYR A 123 2.20 -11.94 0.56
N THR A 124 0.89 -11.78 0.56
CA THR A 124 -0.06 -12.89 0.40
C THR A 124 0.01 -13.52 -0.99
N VAL A 125 0.12 -12.70 -2.04
CA VAL A 125 0.15 -13.22 -3.42
C VAL A 125 1.56 -13.61 -3.90
N LYS A 126 2.61 -13.25 -3.16
CA LYS A 126 4.01 -13.54 -3.52
C LYS A 126 4.25 -15.01 -3.89
N PRO A 127 3.77 -16.03 -3.13
CA PRO A 127 4.02 -17.45 -3.44
C PRO A 127 3.45 -17.91 -4.78
N LEU A 128 2.49 -17.17 -5.36
CA LEU A 128 1.90 -17.50 -6.66
C LEU A 128 2.85 -17.21 -7.84
N PHE A 129 3.79 -16.27 -7.65
CA PHE A 129 4.66 -15.75 -8.70
C PHE A 129 6.15 -16.09 -8.49
N VAL A 130 6.55 -16.22 -7.25
CA VAL A 130 7.95 -16.39 -6.85
C VAL A 130 8.05 -17.58 -5.92
N LYS A 131 8.76 -18.61 -6.41
CA LYS A 131 9.08 -19.83 -5.66
C LYS A 131 10.49 -19.73 -5.09
#